data_c7e53306afeb939fb658fad85fe28bdd
#
_entry.id   c7e53306afeb939fb658fad85fe28bdd
#
_cell.length_a   1.000
_cell.length_b   1.000
_cell.length_c   1.000
_cell.angle_alpha   90.00
_cell.angle_beta   90.00
_cell.angle_gamma   90.00
#
_symmetry.space_group_name_H-M   'P 1'
#
loop_
_entity.id
_entity.type
_entity.pdbx_description
1 polymer ?
#
loop_
_entity_poly.entity_id
_entity_poly.type
_entity_poly.pdbx_seq_one_letter_code
_entity_poly.pdbx_strand_id
1 'polypeptide(L)'
;MLPNEIFNMDLSTGEIAVYAFLMRMEDRKKFQCYPSFETIGKAVGIRSKNTVMKYVRMLEEKELIETEHTVVEHRDGTLRNGNLMYKMLPIKQAVDAFHRRQLNYYGRRR
;
A
#
# COMPACT_ATOMS: atom_id res chain seq x y z
N MET A 1 -8.67 -1.95 12.30
CA MET A 1 -8.47 -0.63 12.93
C MET A 1 -7.11 -0.07 12.52
N LEU A 2 -7.06 1.22 12.20
CA LEU A 2 -5.81 1.86 11.83
C LEU A 2 -4.84 1.92 13.01
N PRO A 3 -3.57 1.53 12.81
CA PRO A 3 -2.57 1.71 13.85
C PRO A 3 -2.30 3.19 14.08
N ASN A 4 -2.18 3.58 15.35
CA ASN A 4 -1.88 4.99 15.70
C ASN A 4 -0.52 5.44 15.19
N GLU A 5 0.40 4.50 15.03
CA GLU A 5 1.77 4.77 14.60
C GLU A 5 1.85 5.45 13.24
N ILE A 6 0.85 5.26 12.36
CA ILE A 6 0.87 5.86 11.02
C ILE A 6 0.88 7.39 11.06
N PHE A 7 0.38 7.99 12.12
CA PHE A 7 0.34 9.44 12.26
C PHE A 7 1.70 10.04 12.60
N ASN A 8 2.67 9.21 12.94
CA ASN A 8 4.02 9.63 13.31
C ASN A 8 5.09 9.17 12.29
N MET A 9 4.66 8.80 11.08
CA MET A 9 5.56 8.21 10.07
C MET A 9 5.71 9.07 8.81
N ASP A 10 5.36 10.34 8.88
CA ASP A 10 5.42 11.26 7.74
C ASP A 10 4.62 10.79 6.53
N LEU A 11 3.44 10.23 6.77
CA LEU A 11 2.54 9.85 5.69
C LEU A 11 1.69 11.04 5.26
N SER A 12 1.54 11.22 3.95
CA SER A 12 0.63 12.23 3.42
C SER A 12 -0.83 11.79 3.63
N THR A 13 -1.74 12.74 3.49
CA THR A 13 -3.19 12.47 3.57
C THR A 13 -3.60 11.36 2.59
N GLY A 14 -3.09 11.42 1.36
CA GLY A 14 -3.41 10.41 0.34
C GLY A 14 -2.89 9.04 0.69
N GLU A 15 -1.68 8.96 1.23
CA GLU A 15 -1.12 7.69 1.69
C GLU A 15 -1.96 7.08 2.82
N ILE A 16 -2.36 7.89 3.79
CA ILE A 16 -3.19 7.43 4.91
C ILE A 16 -4.54 6.95 4.40
N ALA A 17 -5.17 7.70 3.48
CA ALA A 17 -6.47 7.33 2.94
C ALA A 17 -6.41 6.01 2.17
N VAL A 18 -5.43 5.83 1.32
CA VAL A 18 -5.25 4.59 0.55
C VAL A 18 -4.96 3.42 1.49
N TYR A 19 -4.08 3.62 2.45
CA TYR A 19 -3.75 2.59 3.44
C TYR A 19 -4.99 2.17 4.24
N ALA A 20 -5.78 3.14 4.70
CA ALA A 20 -7.01 2.87 5.46
C ALA A 20 -8.00 2.05 4.64
N PHE A 21 -8.16 2.39 3.36
CA PHE A 21 -9.06 1.66 2.47
C PHE A 21 -8.58 0.22 2.27
N LEU A 22 -7.29 0.02 2.00
CA LEU A 22 -6.73 -1.31 1.82
C LEU A 22 -6.89 -2.15 3.08
N MET A 23 -6.67 -1.57 4.24
CA MET A 23 -6.85 -2.26 5.51
C MET A 23 -8.30 -2.70 5.72
N ARG A 24 -9.26 -1.84 5.33
CA ARG A 24 -10.68 -2.19 5.41
C ARG A 24 -11.04 -3.36 4.49
N MET A 25 -10.38 -3.43 3.31
CA MET A 25 -10.67 -4.43 2.30
C MET A 25 -9.93 -5.75 2.50
N GLU A 26 -8.96 -5.79 3.41
CA GLU A 26 -8.17 -7.00 3.58
C GLU A 26 -9.00 -8.18 4.11
N ASP A 27 -8.67 -9.38 3.61
CA ASP A 27 -9.19 -10.61 4.16
C ASP A 27 -8.47 -10.87 5.49
N ARG A 28 -9.22 -10.93 6.58
CA ARG A 28 -8.66 -11.10 7.94
C ARG A 28 -7.84 -12.37 8.11
N LYS A 29 -8.12 -13.39 7.32
CA LYS A 29 -7.40 -14.67 7.40
C LYS A 29 -6.07 -14.62 6.67
N LYS A 30 -6.04 -13.93 5.53
CA LYS A 30 -4.88 -13.88 4.64
C LYS A 30 -4.14 -12.55 4.69
N PHE A 31 -4.75 -11.49 5.25
CA PHE A 31 -4.24 -10.13 5.26
C PHE A 31 -3.99 -9.58 3.85
N GLN A 32 -4.83 -9.99 2.89
CA GLN A 32 -4.70 -9.67 1.47
C GLN A 32 -5.99 -9.13 0.90
N CYS A 33 -5.87 -8.27 -0.12
CA CYS A 33 -7.00 -7.79 -0.89
C CYS A 33 -6.56 -7.50 -2.34
N TYR A 34 -7.52 -7.35 -3.25
CA TYR A 34 -7.26 -7.25 -4.69
C TYR A 34 -8.02 -6.10 -5.37
N PRO A 35 -8.23 -4.93 -4.75
CA PRO A 35 -8.98 -3.86 -5.42
C PRO A 35 -8.21 -3.30 -6.61
N SER A 36 -8.95 -2.86 -7.65
CA SER A 36 -8.34 -2.16 -8.78
C SER A 36 -7.95 -0.74 -8.36
N PHE A 37 -7.07 -0.10 -9.13
CA PHE A 37 -6.73 1.31 -8.89
C PHE A 37 -7.97 2.21 -8.99
N GLU A 38 -8.88 1.89 -9.91
CA GLU A 38 -10.14 2.62 -10.05
C GLU A 38 -11.00 2.50 -8.78
N THR A 39 -11.11 1.30 -8.25
CA THR A 39 -11.85 1.05 -6.99
C THR A 39 -11.26 1.82 -5.84
N ILE A 40 -9.94 1.79 -5.69
CA ILE A 40 -9.24 2.54 -4.65
C ILE A 40 -9.50 4.04 -4.84
N GLY A 41 -9.34 4.54 -6.06
CA GLY A 41 -9.52 5.96 -6.36
C GLY A 41 -10.92 6.46 -6.02
N LYS A 42 -11.96 5.69 -6.41
CA LYS A 42 -13.35 6.03 -6.09
C LYS A 42 -13.59 6.08 -4.58
N ALA A 43 -13.00 5.15 -3.84
CA ALA A 43 -13.19 5.07 -2.40
C ALA A 43 -12.57 6.26 -1.66
N VAL A 44 -11.42 6.75 -2.12
CA VAL A 44 -10.67 7.80 -1.44
C VAL A 44 -10.75 9.16 -2.13
N GLY A 45 -11.55 9.27 -3.18
CA GLY A 45 -11.76 10.55 -3.88
C GLY A 45 -10.63 10.98 -4.79
N ILE A 46 -9.84 10.04 -5.30
CA ILE A 46 -8.74 10.32 -6.23
C ILE A 46 -9.15 9.88 -7.63
N ARG A 47 -9.18 10.81 -8.59
CA ARG A 47 -9.62 10.52 -9.96
C ARG A 47 -8.54 9.90 -10.83
N SER A 48 -7.28 10.24 -10.60
CA SER A 48 -6.17 9.78 -11.43
C SER A 48 -5.63 8.44 -10.97
N LYS A 49 -5.60 7.46 -11.88
CA LYS A 49 -4.97 6.16 -11.60
C LYS A 49 -3.48 6.32 -11.29
N ASN A 50 -2.82 7.26 -11.95
CA ASN A 50 -1.40 7.51 -11.70
C ASN A 50 -1.15 8.02 -10.29
N THR A 51 -2.07 8.83 -9.76
CA THR A 51 -1.97 9.32 -8.39
C THR A 51 -2.17 8.19 -7.39
N VAL A 52 -3.15 7.31 -7.63
CA VAL A 52 -3.35 6.12 -6.79
C VAL A 52 -2.10 5.25 -6.80
N MET A 53 -1.55 4.99 -7.98
CA MET A 53 -0.34 4.21 -8.16
C MET A 53 0.85 4.81 -7.39
N LYS A 54 0.98 6.13 -7.42
CA LYS A 54 2.01 6.85 -6.69
C LYS A 54 1.89 6.58 -5.18
N TYR A 55 0.69 6.70 -4.62
CA TYR A 55 0.48 6.45 -3.20
C TYR A 55 0.72 4.99 -2.83
N VAL A 56 0.30 4.06 -3.67
CA VAL A 56 0.57 2.63 -3.46
C VAL A 56 2.07 2.39 -3.40
N ARG A 57 2.82 2.98 -4.34
CA ARG A 57 4.27 2.84 -4.39
C ARG A 57 4.95 3.42 -3.15
N MET A 58 4.46 4.59 -2.68
CA MET A 58 4.99 5.22 -1.47
C MET A 58 4.74 4.36 -0.22
N LEU A 59 3.55 3.76 -0.11
CA LEU A 59 3.24 2.85 1.00
C LEU A 59 4.13 1.61 0.95
N GLU A 60 4.40 1.11 -0.24
CA GLU A 60 5.27 -0.05 -0.43
C GLU A 60 6.72 0.27 -0.01
N GLU A 61 7.22 1.43 -0.42
CA GLU A 61 8.56 1.90 -0.05
C GLU A 61 8.70 2.07 1.47
N LYS A 62 7.63 2.45 2.14
CA LYS A 62 7.61 2.64 3.58
C LYS A 62 7.30 1.34 4.35
N GLU A 63 7.21 0.23 3.64
CA GLU A 63 6.99 -1.11 4.20
C GLU A 63 5.69 -1.25 4.99
N LEU A 64 4.67 -0.49 4.59
CA LEU A 64 3.32 -0.63 5.14
C LEU A 64 2.54 -1.71 4.40
N ILE A 65 2.82 -1.87 3.12
CA ILE A 65 2.19 -2.88 2.28
C ILE A 65 3.22 -3.53 1.37
N GLU A 66 2.84 -4.67 0.84
CA GLU A 66 3.57 -5.38 -0.20
C GLU A 66 2.59 -5.66 -1.33
N THR A 67 3.04 -5.53 -2.57
CA THR A 67 2.19 -5.80 -3.72
C THR A 67 2.75 -6.95 -4.53
N GLU A 68 1.87 -7.69 -5.19
CA GLU A 68 2.24 -8.79 -6.05
C GLU A 68 1.36 -8.78 -7.28
N HIS A 69 1.97 -9.00 -8.44
CA HIS A 69 1.22 -9.08 -9.70
C HIS A 69 0.43 -10.37 -9.74
N THR A 70 -0.81 -10.28 -10.26
CA THR A 70 -1.65 -11.45 -10.49
C THR A 70 -1.87 -11.64 -11.97
N VAL A 71 -2.15 -12.88 -12.37
CA VAL A 71 -2.41 -13.24 -13.76
C VAL A 71 -3.76 -13.94 -13.81
N VAL A 72 -4.60 -13.54 -14.79
CA VAL A 72 -5.89 -14.15 -15.03
C VAL A 72 -5.82 -14.94 -16.34
N GLU A 73 -6.20 -16.21 -16.30
CA GLU A 73 -6.30 -17.04 -17.49
C GLU A 73 -7.71 -17.00 -18.05
N HIS A 74 -7.83 -16.65 -19.33
CA HIS A 74 -9.09 -16.65 -20.05
C HIS A 74 -9.41 -18.04 -20.62
N ARG A 75 -10.66 -18.25 -21.00
CA ARG A 75 -11.12 -19.54 -21.56
C ARG A 75 -10.37 -19.96 -22.82
N ASP A 76 -9.86 -19.00 -23.57
CA ASP A 76 -9.09 -19.26 -24.80
C ASP A 76 -7.62 -19.56 -24.56
N GLY A 77 -7.21 -19.65 -23.29
CA GLY A 77 -5.82 -19.91 -22.90
C GLY A 77 -4.94 -18.69 -22.83
N THR A 78 -5.45 -17.49 -23.19
CA THR A 78 -4.65 -16.27 -23.06
C THR A 78 -4.52 -15.84 -21.61
N LEU A 79 -3.36 -15.26 -21.29
CA LEU A 79 -3.08 -14.72 -19.95
C LEU A 79 -3.12 -13.20 -19.99
N ARG A 80 -3.74 -12.60 -18.98
CA ARG A 80 -3.77 -11.15 -18.80
C ARG A 80 -3.40 -10.80 -17.37
N ASN A 81 -2.83 -9.62 -17.20
CA ASN A 81 -2.55 -9.11 -15.86
C ASN A 81 -3.88 -8.83 -15.15
N GLY A 82 -4.03 -9.39 -13.95
CA GLY A 82 -5.14 -9.08 -13.06
C GLY A 82 -4.81 -7.85 -12.20
N ASN A 83 -5.69 -7.56 -11.24
CA ASN A 83 -5.43 -6.53 -10.25
C ASN A 83 -4.24 -6.94 -9.38
N LEU A 84 -3.53 -5.94 -8.84
CA LEU A 84 -2.49 -6.24 -7.86
C LEU A 84 -3.09 -6.88 -6.61
N MET A 85 -2.37 -7.82 -6.05
CA MET A 85 -2.64 -8.31 -4.71
C MET A 85 -1.91 -7.40 -3.73
N TYR A 86 -2.64 -6.91 -2.72
CA TYR A 86 -2.10 -6.04 -1.68
C TYR A 86 -2.04 -6.84 -0.39
N LYS A 87 -0.87 -6.92 0.19
CA LYS A 87 -0.67 -7.58 1.48
C LYS A 87 -0.33 -6.53 2.53
N MET A 88 -1.10 -6.51 3.61
CA MET A 88 -0.82 -5.60 4.72
C MET A 88 0.31 -6.18 5.56
N LEU A 89 1.37 -5.40 5.73
CA LEU A 89 2.52 -5.83 6.52
C LEU A 89 2.34 -5.45 7.99
N PRO A 90 3.00 -6.16 8.91
CA PRO A 90 2.93 -5.79 10.33
C PRO A 90 3.40 -4.35 10.54
N ILE A 91 2.66 -3.57 11.32
CA ILE A 91 2.99 -2.15 11.55
C ILE A 91 4.37 -1.98 12.18
N LYS A 92 4.80 -2.92 12.99
CA LYS A 92 6.14 -2.87 13.60
C LYS A 92 7.25 -2.81 12.54
N GLN A 93 7.09 -3.57 11.44
CA GLN A 93 8.05 -3.57 10.35
C GLN A 93 8.17 -2.18 9.73
N ALA A 94 7.04 -1.52 9.48
CA ALA A 94 7.01 -0.17 8.91
C ALA A 94 7.62 0.86 9.88
N VAL A 95 7.33 0.74 11.16
CA VAL A 95 7.89 1.63 12.19
C VAL A 95 9.42 1.47 12.25
N ASP A 96 9.90 0.24 12.26
CA ASP A 96 11.34 -0.03 12.28
C ASP A 96 12.03 0.53 11.02
N ALA A 97 11.40 0.38 9.85
CA ALA A 97 11.91 0.94 8.61
C ALA A 97 11.96 2.47 8.65
N PHE A 98 10.94 3.10 9.20
CA PHE A 98 10.90 4.55 9.38
C PHE A 98 12.06 5.03 10.26
N HIS A 99 12.28 4.37 11.39
CA HIS A 99 13.38 4.71 12.29
C HIS A 99 14.74 4.54 11.63
N ARG A 100 14.94 3.49 10.83
CA ARG A 100 16.18 3.31 10.08
C ARG A 100 16.43 4.44 9.08
N ARG A 101 15.39 4.89 8.38
CA ARG A 101 15.51 6.03 7.47
C ARG A 101 15.88 7.31 8.20
N GLN A 102 15.30 7.54 9.37
CA GLN A 102 15.63 8.69 10.23
C GLN A 102 17.09 8.67 10.64
N LEU A 103 17.57 7.55 11.14
CA LEU A 103 18.96 7.39 11.54
C LEU A 103 19.93 7.61 10.37
N ASN A 104 19.63 7.07 9.20
CA ASN A 104 20.45 7.26 8.02
C ASN A 104 20.50 8.72 7.58
N TYR A 105 19.36 9.41 7.65
CA TYR A 105 19.29 10.83 7.32
C TYR A 105 20.17 11.66 8.23
N TYR A 106 20.04 11.48 9.54
CA TYR A 106 20.84 12.23 10.51
C TYR A 106 22.31 11.85 10.46
N GLY A 107 22.63 10.58 10.20
CA GLY A 107 24.01 10.13 10.04
C GLY A 107 24.72 10.77 8.87
N ARG A 108 24.02 11.12 7.79
CA ARG A 108 24.59 11.76 6.61
C ARG A 108 24.86 13.24 6.77
N ARG A 109 24.35 13.87 7.82
CA ARG A 109 24.48 15.32 8.05
C ARG A 109 25.75 15.72 8.82
N ARG A 110 26.54 14.78 9.20
CA ARG A 110 27.81 15.07 9.88
C ARG A 110 28.84 15.65 8.94
#